data_d9c6aa977cc3cc421b28463cbf571b75
#
_entry.id   d9c6aa977cc3cc421b28463cbf571b75
#
_cell.length_a   1.000
_cell.length_b   1.000
_cell.length_c   1.000
_cell.angle_alpha   90.00
_cell.angle_beta   90.00
_cell.angle_gamma   90.00
#
_symmetry.space_group_name_H-M   'P 1'
#
loop_
_entity.id
_entity.type
_entity.pdbx_description
1 polymer ?
#
loop_
_entity_poly.entity_id
_entity_poly.type
_entity_poly.pdbx_seq_one_letter_code
_entity_poly.pdbx_strand_id
1 'polypeptide(L)' 'MACMDWDDYLWREAAIYRQLAEKTENIVGKQELFDLAAVCEEVANCIEDRLTGG' A
#
# COMPACT_ATOMS: atom_id res chain seq x y z
N MET A 1 15.19 -16.18 -7.81
CA MET A 1 14.91 -15.36 -7.59
C MET A 1 13.88 -15.17 -6.88
N ALA A 2 13.82 -14.54 -6.28
CA ALA A 2 12.97 -14.46 -5.45
C ALA A 2 11.77 -14.19 -5.90
N CYS A 3 10.90 -14.79 -5.55
CA CYS A 3 9.69 -14.47 -5.81
C CYS A 3 9.31 -13.47 -4.86
N MET A 4 9.41 -12.27 -5.21
CA MET A 4 8.91 -11.30 -4.39
C MET A 4 7.46 -11.35 -4.52
N ASP A 5 6.74 -11.58 -3.51
CA ASP A 5 5.29 -11.54 -3.53
C ASP A 5 4.83 -10.11 -3.75
N TRP A 6 3.95 -9.93 -4.69
CA TRP A 6 3.41 -8.62 -4.96
C TRP A 6 2.68 -8.02 -3.76
N ASP A 7 1.98 -8.87 -2.99
CA ASP A 7 1.27 -8.35 -1.83
C ASP A 7 2.25 -7.84 -0.78
N ASP A 8 3.38 -8.53 -0.59
CA ASP A 8 4.41 -8.05 0.31
C ASP A 8 4.93 -6.69 -0.11
N TYR A 9 5.19 -6.54 -1.41
CA TYR A 9 5.66 -5.29 -1.95
C TYR A 9 4.64 -4.18 -1.72
N LEU A 10 3.38 -4.47 -2.00
CA LEU A 10 2.33 -3.48 -1.86
C LEU A 10 2.12 -3.05 -0.42
N TRP A 11 2.17 -3.99 0.51
CA TRP A 11 2.05 -3.65 1.91
C TRP A 11 3.20 -2.76 2.38
N ARG A 12 4.40 -3.05 1.89
CA ARG A 12 5.56 -2.23 2.23
C ARG A 12 5.41 -0.82 1.67
N GLU A 13 4.95 -0.71 0.42
CA GLU A 13 4.74 0.60 -0.18
C GLU A 13 3.68 1.38 0.59
N ALA A 14 2.63 0.72 1.01
CA ALA A 14 1.60 1.39 1.78
C ALA A 14 2.17 1.94 3.08
N ALA A 15 3.01 1.17 3.75
CA ALA A 15 3.62 1.64 4.99
C ALA A 15 4.51 2.85 4.74
N ILE A 16 5.26 2.83 3.64
CA ILE A 16 6.12 3.96 3.30
C ILE A 16 5.28 5.20 3.05
N TYR A 17 4.19 5.07 2.29
CA TYR A 17 3.35 6.21 2.01
C TYR A 17 2.71 6.77 3.28
N ARG A 18 2.33 5.90 4.20
CA ARG A 18 1.77 6.38 5.47
C ARG A 18 2.79 7.15 6.27
N GLN A 19 4.03 6.68 6.31
CA GLN A 19 5.07 7.39 7.02
C GLN A 19 5.33 8.75 6.40
N LEU A 20 5.35 8.81 5.08
CA LEU A 20 5.51 10.06 4.38
C LEU A 20 4.36 11.01 4.68
N ALA A 21 3.15 10.48 4.73
CA ALA A 21 1.98 11.30 5.03
C ALA A 21 2.08 11.91 6.41
N GLU A 22 2.57 11.15 7.37
CA GLU A 22 2.70 11.65 8.73
C GLU A 22 3.72 12.78 8.81
N LYS A 23 4.73 12.73 7.95
CA LYS A 23 5.76 13.76 7.95
C LYS A 23 5.39 14.97 7.11
N THR A 24 4.38 14.83 6.27
CA THR A 24 3.98 15.89 5.37
C THR A 24 3.09 16.89 6.09
N GLU A 25 3.43 18.15 6.00
CA GLU A 25 2.64 19.19 6.64
C GLU A 25 1.51 19.69 5.75
N ASN A 26 1.63 19.46 4.45
CA ASN A 26 0.62 19.92 3.52
C ASN A 26 -0.58 18.97 3.56
N ILE A 27 -1.76 19.51 3.84
CA ILE A 27 -2.95 18.68 3.99
C ILE A 27 -3.29 17.95 2.70
N VAL A 28 -3.18 18.64 1.57
CA VAL A 28 -3.51 18.01 0.29
C VAL A 28 -2.55 16.87 -0.01
N GLY A 29 -1.26 17.12 0.16
CA GLY A 29 -0.28 16.07 -0.07
C GLY A 29 -0.45 14.90 0.88
N LYS A 30 -0.81 15.20 2.13
CA LYS A 30 -1.03 14.15 3.11
C LYS A 30 -2.19 13.26 2.70
N GLN A 31 -3.27 13.85 2.24
CA GLN A 31 -4.41 13.07 1.79
C GLN A 31 -4.08 12.21 0.59
N GLU A 32 -3.30 12.75 -0.34
CA GLU A 32 -2.91 11.98 -1.51
C GLU A 32 -2.06 10.78 -1.13
N LEU A 33 -1.15 10.97 -0.18
CA LEU A 33 -0.32 9.87 0.26
C LEU A 33 -1.14 8.79 0.95
N PHE A 34 -2.11 9.18 1.77
CA PHE A 34 -2.98 8.21 2.40
C PHE A 34 -3.83 7.49 1.36
N ASP A 35 -4.28 8.19 0.34
CA ASP A 35 -5.04 7.56 -0.73
C ASP A 35 -4.19 6.52 -1.46
N LEU A 36 -2.94 6.85 -1.73
CA LEU A 36 -2.04 5.90 -2.37
C LEU A 36 -1.84 4.66 -1.50
N ALA A 37 -1.67 4.86 -0.21
CA ALA A 37 -1.51 3.73 0.70
C ALA A 37 -2.76 2.86 0.69
N ALA A 38 -3.94 3.48 0.68
CA ALA A 38 -5.19 2.74 0.66
C ALA A 38 -5.31 1.91 -0.62
N VAL A 39 -4.92 2.50 -1.75
CA VAL A 39 -4.98 1.77 -3.02
C VAL A 39 -4.04 0.56 -2.98
N CYS A 40 -2.84 0.74 -2.45
CA CYS A 40 -1.90 -0.36 -2.34
C CYS A 40 -2.48 -1.48 -1.48
N GLU A 41 -3.13 -1.12 -0.38
CA GLU A 41 -3.71 -2.13 0.49
C GLU A 41 -4.87 -2.85 -0.18
N GLU A 42 -5.68 -2.13 -0.93
CA GLU A 42 -6.80 -2.77 -1.63
C GLU A 42 -6.30 -3.76 -2.66
N VAL A 43 -5.26 -3.38 -3.40
CA VAL A 43 -4.72 -4.29 -4.40
C VAL A 43 -4.10 -5.50 -3.73
N ALA A 44 -3.40 -5.30 -2.63
CA ALA A 44 -2.81 -6.42 -1.91
C ALA A 44 -3.88 -7.37 -1.40
N ASN A 45 -4.98 -6.84 -0.88
CA ASN A 45 -6.07 -7.68 -0.43
C ASN A 45 -6.68 -8.47 -1.58
N CYS A 46 -6.82 -7.86 -2.74
CA CYS A 46 -7.34 -8.56 -3.90
C CYS A 46 -6.44 -9.72 -4.30
N ILE A 47 -5.13 -9.48 -4.27
CA ILE A 47 -4.19 -10.54 -4.63
C ILE A 47 -4.28 -11.68 -3.63
N GLU A 48 -4.32 -11.36 -2.34
CA GLU A 48 -4.41 -12.39 -1.32
C GLU A 48 -5.70 -13.18 -1.43
N ASP A 49 -6.79 -12.50 -1.75
CA ASP A 49 -8.07 -13.17 -1.94
C ASP A 49 -7.96 -14.21 -3.05
N ARG A 50 -7.37 -13.82 -4.15
CA ARG A 50 -7.23 -14.74 -5.28
C ARG A 50 -6.34 -15.92 -4.95
N LEU A 51 -5.26 -15.67 -4.22
CA LEU A 51 -4.33 -16.73 -3.88
C LEU A 51 -4.95 -17.73 -2.92
N THR A 52 -5.85 -17.28 -2.08
CA THR A 52 -6.49 -18.19 -1.13
C THR A 52 -7.72 -18.88 -1.71
N GLY A 53 -7.96 -18.68 -2.98
CA GLY A 53 -9.04 -19.41 -3.61
C GLY A 53 -10.40 -18.81 -3.38
N GLY A 54 -10.40 -17.60 -2.97
CA GLY A 54 -11.68 -16.93 -2.72
C GLY A 54 -12.49 -16.78 -3.97
#